data_4ac3902c784ebcc7d307d88d48e4f0eb
#
_entry.id   4ac3902c784ebcc7d307d88d48e4f0eb
#
_cell.length_a   1.000
_cell.length_b   1.000
_cell.length_c   1.000
_cell.angle_alpha   90.00
_cell.angle_beta   90.00
_cell.angle_gamma   90.00
#
_symmetry.space_group_name_H-M   'P 1'
#
loop_
_entity.id
_entity.type
_entity.pdbx_description
1 polymer ?
#
loop_
_entity_poly.entity_id
_entity_poly.type
_entity_poly.pdbx_seq_one_letter_code
_entity_poly.pdbx_strand_id
1 'polypeptide(L)'
;MTLLARLALSDLSYDRKVSFCIIASLVAVITPLLLLFSLKYGVISQLRHQLINDPTNLEVKIVGNLNLSQDWFNWLKQQPETQFSIPLTRSLNAIIDLKKEANFVRNVELIPTNSGDPITQQSLQNENSIILSALSAEKLQAKQGESITLVATRNENGQEEKALLQLKVQAILNEQQFPRAAIFVPMSLLIGVEDFRDGMKTELFPAASGKPNDKLRKNFARARIYAKSLDDVAPLALKLREQFHIDTRTESKAIENVKAIDSVLNVIFMVIAFTSVVGCVLSLIGAFLANIDRKRKDIAVLRLIGFQQSAVGIYLVFQAIVLSSIAFILSYGLYLFGSQLFNQILGTSLSGSHFVSRLAPIHLCLAFIFSFLLAGVVAAIGAVRAVKIQPAESLRDV
;
A
#
# COMPACT_ATOMS: atom_id res chain seq x y z
N MET A 1 -41.28 -23.27 7.87
CA MET A 1 -40.38 -22.33 7.17
C MET A 1 -40.45 -22.43 5.64
N THR A 2 -40.51 -23.63 5.08
CA THR A 2 -40.55 -23.82 3.59
C THR A 2 -41.75 -23.22 2.91
N LEU A 3 -42.95 -23.22 3.54
CA LEU A 3 -44.19 -22.69 2.98
C LEU A 3 -44.20 -21.14 2.90
N LEU A 4 -43.72 -20.45 3.95
CA LEU A 4 -43.61 -19.00 3.99
C LEU A 4 -42.57 -18.48 2.95
N ALA A 5 -41.47 -19.22 2.78
CA ALA A 5 -40.49 -18.87 1.77
C ALA A 5 -41.01 -19.01 0.34
N ARG A 6 -41.76 -20.06 0.04
CA ARG A 6 -42.43 -20.26 -1.25
C ARG A 6 -43.48 -19.20 -1.53
N LEU A 7 -44.29 -18.84 -0.54
CA LEU A 7 -45.28 -17.77 -0.65
C LEU A 7 -44.58 -16.43 -0.91
N ALA A 8 -43.48 -16.12 -0.20
CA ALA A 8 -42.74 -14.88 -0.39
C ALA A 8 -42.14 -14.77 -1.81
N LEU A 9 -41.58 -15.85 -2.35
CA LEU A 9 -41.03 -15.88 -3.69
C LEU A 9 -42.11 -15.76 -4.79
N SER A 10 -43.22 -16.47 -4.61
CA SER A 10 -44.38 -16.40 -5.51
C SER A 10 -44.95 -14.99 -5.56
N ASP A 11 -45.07 -14.35 -4.43
CA ASP A 11 -45.57 -12.99 -4.29
C ASP A 11 -44.64 -11.95 -4.93
N LEU A 12 -43.31 -12.09 -4.77
CA LEU A 12 -42.32 -11.25 -5.47
C LEU A 12 -42.45 -11.38 -6.99
N SER A 13 -42.77 -12.57 -7.49
CA SER A 13 -42.92 -12.80 -8.92
C SER A 13 -44.27 -12.25 -9.46
N TYR A 14 -45.30 -12.15 -8.63
CA TYR A 14 -46.57 -11.55 -8.97
C TYR A 14 -46.45 -10.01 -9.03
N ASP A 15 -45.85 -9.39 -8.03
CA ASP A 15 -45.68 -7.95 -7.92
C ASP A 15 -44.37 -7.45 -8.55
N ARG A 16 -44.11 -7.86 -9.79
CA ARG A 16 -42.86 -7.54 -10.51
C ARG A 16 -42.52 -6.06 -10.55
N LYS A 17 -43.51 -5.18 -10.73
CA LYS A 17 -43.31 -3.72 -10.84
C LYS A 17 -42.74 -3.13 -9.56
N VAL A 18 -43.28 -3.52 -8.40
CA VAL A 18 -42.79 -3.01 -7.10
C VAL A 18 -41.46 -3.62 -6.72
N SER A 19 -41.31 -4.93 -6.92
CA SER A 19 -40.03 -5.61 -6.72
C SER A 19 -38.92 -4.97 -7.54
N PHE A 20 -39.20 -4.66 -8.81
CA PHE A 20 -38.26 -3.96 -9.68
C PHE A 20 -37.92 -2.54 -9.18
N CYS A 21 -38.91 -1.75 -8.73
CA CYS A 21 -38.64 -0.41 -8.17
C CYS A 21 -37.75 -0.47 -6.92
N ILE A 22 -37.99 -1.44 -6.04
CA ILE A 22 -37.16 -1.62 -4.82
C ILE A 22 -35.74 -2.04 -5.21
N ILE A 23 -35.59 -3.02 -6.12
CA ILE A 23 -34.28 -3.45 -6.61
C ILE A 23 -33.56 -2.28 -7.29
N ALA A 24 -34.21 -1.54 -8.18
CA ALA A 24 -33.62 -0.40 -8.88
C ALA A 24 -33.16 0.70 -7.90
N SER A 25 -33.95 1.00 -6.87
CA SER A 25 -33.58 1.95 -5.82
C SER A 25 -32.34 1.51 -5.04
N LEU A 26 -32.25 0.23 -4.68
CA LEU A 26 -31.06 -0.32 -4.01
C LEU A 26 -29.84 -0.31 -4.94
N VAL A 27 -29.98 -0.72 -6.18
CA VAL A 27 -28.92 -0.73 -7.19
C VAL A 27 -28.38 0.68 -7.42
N ALA A 28 -29.26 1.68 -7.51
CA ALA A 28 -28.89 3.07 -7.70
C ALA A 28 -28.05 3.65 -6.56
N VAL A 29 -28.14 3.07 -5.37
CA VAL A 29 -27.33 3.48 -4.19
C VAL A 29 -26.07 2.62 -4.06
N ILE A 30 -26.20 1.31 -4.13
CA ILE A 30 -25.09 0.37 -3.87
C ILE A 30 -24.01 0.47 -4.95
N THR A 31 -24.39 0.57 -6.22
CA THR A 31 -23.42 0.61 -7.33
C THR A 31 -22.47 1.81 -7.28
N PRO A 32 -22.92 3.07 -7.14
CA PRO A 32 -22.03 4.20 -7.02
C PRO A 32 -21.15 4.13 -5.77
N LEU A 33 -21.67 3.64 -4.64
CA LEU A 33 -20.87 3.48 -3.41
C LEU A 33 -19.75 2.47 -3.59
N LEU A 34 -20.01 1.32 -4.23
CA LEU A 34 -18.98 0.33 -4.54
C LEU A 34 -17.92 0.90 -5.49
N LEU A 35 -18.33 1.65 -6.54
CA LEU A 35 -17.43 2.29 -7.48
C LEU A 35 -16.54 3.34 -6.82
N LEU A 36 -17.12 4.26 -6.05
CA LEU A 36 -16.37 5.29 -5.34
C LEU A 36 -15.40 4.71 -4.31
N PHE A 37 -15.83 3.70 -3.57
CA PHE A 37 -14.97 3.03 -2.59
C PHE A 37 -13.81 2.32 -3.27
N SER A 38 -14.08 1.61 -4.38
CA SER A 38 -13.03 0.90 -5.12
C SER A 38 -12.02 1.85 -5.78
N LEU A 39 -12.50 2.97 -6.30
CA LEU A 39 -11.65 4.01 -6.87
C LEU A 39 -10.76 4.64 -5.78
N LYS A 40 -11.35 5.04 -4.66
CA LYS A 40 -10.60 5.54 -3.50
C LYS A 40 -9.52 4.57 -3.08
N TYR A 41 -9.90 3.32 -2.82
CA TYR A 41 -8.97 2.29 -2.34
C TYR A 41 -7.87 2.00 -3.37
N GLY A 42 -8.23 1.92 -4.65
CA GLY A 42 -7.30 1.67 -5.75
C GLY A 42 -6.29 2.79 -5.93
N VAL A 43 -6.75 4.05 -5.98
CA VAL A 43 -5.85 5.22 -6.12
C VAL A 43 -4.88 5.33 -4.94
N ILE A 44 -5.38 5.23 -3.72
CA ILE A 44 -4.51 5.31 -2.53
C ILE A 44 -3.54 4.14 -2.46
N SER A 45 -4.00 2.92 -2.76
CA SER A 45 -3.11 1.75 -2.83
C SER A 45 -2.01 1.94 -3.86
N GLN A 46 -2.32 2.50 -5.03
CA GLN A 46 -1.34 2.76 -6.07
C GLN A 46 -0.34 3.86 -5.68
N LEU A 47 -0.80 4.97 -5.12
CA LEU A 47 0.08 6.03 -4.63
C LEU A 47 1.03 5.52 -3.53
N ARG A 48 0.51 4.74 -2.59
CA ARG A 48 1.35 4.08 -1.57
C ARG A 48 2.35 3.10 -2.19
N HIS A 49 1.92 2.32 -3.18
CA HIS A 49 2.79 1.37 -3.88
C HIS A 49 3.92 2.08 -4.63
N GLN A 50 3.63 3.21 -5.29
CA GLN A 50 4.66 4.02 -5.94
C GLN A 50 5.68 4.57 -4.93
N LEU A 51 5.23 5.02 -3.75
CA LEU A 51 6.13 5.47 -2.69
C LEU A 51 6.98 4.34 -2.10
N ILE A 52 6.42 3.14 -1.93
CA ILE A 52 7.14 1.98 -1.37
C ILE A 52 8.13 1.40 -2.38
N ASN A 53 7.80 1.43 -3.67
CA ASN A 53 8.67 0.89 -4.72
C ASN A 53 9.94 1.73 -4.94
N ASP A 54 9.94 2.99 -4.49
CA ASP A 54 11.16 3.79 -4.39
C ASP A 54 11.70 3.73 -2.95
N PRO A 55 12.75 2.94 -2.71
CA PRO A 55 13.31 2.78 -1.37
C PRO A 55 13.79 4.10 -0.75
N THR A 56 14.05 5.12 -1.57
CA THR A 56 14.46 6.46 -1.12
C THR A 56 13.42 7.11 -0.22
N ASN A 57 12.13 6.77 -0.39
CA ASN A 57 11.05 7.31 0.43
C ASN A 57 11.05 6.74 1.88
N LEU A 58 11.64 5.57 2.07
CA LEU A 58 11.82 4.95 3.40
C LEU A 58 13.12 5.39 4.07
N GLU A 59 14.00 6.10 3.35
CA GLU A 59 15.32 6.49 3.86
C GLU A 59 15.21 7.70 4.80
N VAL A 60 15.86 7.57 5.96
CA VAL A 60 16.09 8.66 6.92
C VAL A 60 17.55 9.08 6.81
N LYS A 61 17.81 10.14 6.04
CA LYS A 61 19.16 10.65 5.77
C LYS A 61 19.63 11.53 6.90
N ILE A 62 20.77 11.20 7.48
CA ILE A 62 21.45 12.06 8.47
C ILE A 62 22.07 13.24 7.75
N VAL A 63 21.86 14.44 8.29
CA VAL A 63 22.47 15.69 7.80
C VAL A 63 23.81 15.91 8.50
N GLY A 64 24.85 16.11 7.70
CA GLY A 64 26.21 16.37 8.20
C GLY A 64 27.03 15.11 8.48
N ASN A 65 28.22 15.33 9.04
CA ASN A 65 29.12 14.29 9.50
C ASN A 65 29.09 14.28 11.04
N LEU A 66 28.81 13.12 11.59
CA LEU A 66 28.69 12.88 13.03
C LEU A 66 29.80 11.94 13.51
N ASN A 67 29.76 11.62 14.79
CA ASN A 67 30.65 10.66 15.40
C ASN A 67 29.81 9.52 16.03
N LEU A 68 29.27 8.66 15.17
CA LEU A 68 28.33 7.60 15.55
C LEU A 68 29.09 6.37 16.07
N SER A 69 28.86 6.00 17.31
CA SER A 69 29.47 4.82 17.94
C SER A 69 28.75 3.52 17.58
N GLN A 70 29.40 2.40 17.84
CA GLN A 70 28.79 1.07 17.68
C GLN A 70 27.53 0.91 18.56
N ASP A 71 27.53 1.48 19.77
CA ASP A 71 26.37 1.43 20.69
C ASP A 71 25.17 2.16 20.12
N TRP A 72 25.40 3.27 19.43
CA TRP A 72 24.35 3.97 18.71
C TRP A 72 23.71 3.10 17.62
N PHE A 73 24.50 2.35 16.84
CA PHE A 73 23.96 1.41 15.84
C PHE A 73 23.21 0.25 16.49
N ASN A 74 23.65 -0.24 17.63
CA ASN A 74 22.97 -1.29 18.39
C ASN A 74 21.60 -0.79 18.89
N TRP A 75 21.57 0.43 19.43
CA TRP A 75 20.31 1.09 19.80
C TRP A 75 19.37 1.24 18.61
N LEU A 76 19.87 1.72 17.47
CA LEU A 76 19.06 1.94 16.26
C LEU A 76 18.44 0.63 15.74
N LYS A 77 19.18 -0.47 15.76
CA LYS A 77 18.67 -1.79 15.36
C LYS A 77 17.56 -2.32 16.27
N GLN A 78 17.51 -1.88 17.53
CA GLN A 78 16.46 -2.28 18.47
C GLN A 78 15.15 -1.48 18.30
N GLN A 79 15.18 -0.39 17.54
CA GLN A 79 13.96 0.40 17.31
C GLN A 79 13.00 -0.36 16.39
N PRO A 80 11.71 -0.49 16.79
CA PRO A 80 10.72 -1.23 16.01
C PRO A 80 10.42 -0.57 14.65
N GLU A 81 10.68 0.73 14.52
CA GLU A 81 10.52 1.50 13.29
C GLU A 81 11.66 1.30 12.28
N THR A 82 12.77 0.72 12.70
CA THR A 82 13.95 0.52 11.84
C THR A 82 13.89 -0.83 11.13
N GLN A 83 13.93 -0.81 9.80
CA GLN A 83 14.08 -2.01 8.98
C GLN A 83 15.54 -2.35 8.74
N PHE A 84 16.34 -1.34 8.38
CA PHE A 84 17.73 -1.54 8.01
C PHE A 84 18.58 -0.35 8.45
N SER A 85 19.79 -0.63 8.92
CA SER A 85 20.77 0.40 9.20
C SER A 85 22.18 -0.13 8.97
N ILE A 86 23.00 0.69 8.31
CA ILE A 86 24.42 0.37 8.06
C ILE A 86 25.26 1.64 8.21
N PRO A 87 26.45 1.54 8.81
CA PRO A 87 27.38 2.65 8.89
C PRO A 87 27.80 3.18 7.49
N LEU A 88 28.08 4.46 7.41
CA LEU A 88 28.69 5.10 6.25
C LEU A 88 29.97 5.85 6.66
N THR A 89 30.92 5.81 5.76
CA THR A 89 32.13 6.63 5.85
C THR A 89 31.85 8.05 5.35
N ARG A 90 32.89 8.90 5.29
CA ARG A 90 32.78 10.26 4.74
C ARG A 90 32.45 10.22 3.23
N SER A 91 31.50 11.05 2.80
CA SER A 91 30.97 10.99 1.42
C SER A 91 32.03 11.23 0.33
N LEU A 92 33.05 12.05 0.59
CA LEU A 92 34.11 12.30 -0.38
C LEU A 92 35.01 11.07 -0.64
N ASN A 93 35.07 10.15 0.31
CA ASN A 93 35.89 8.96 0.21
C ASN A 93 35.14 7.76 -0.39
N ALA A 94 33.83 7.90 -0.58
CA ALA A 94 32.95 6.88 -1.12
C ALA A 94 32.73 6.98 -2.65
N ILE A 95 33.63 7.63 -3.38
CA ILE A 95 33.54 7.76 -4.85
C ILE A 95 34.76 7.05 -5.45
N ILE A 96 34.54 6.19 -6.43
CA ILE A 96 35.59 5.42 -7.12
C ILE A 96 35.37 5.46 -8.64
N ASP A 97 36.37 4.98 -9.36
CA ASP A 97 36.23 4.73 -10.78
C ASP A 97 36.14 3.22 -11.05
N LEU A 98 35.43 2.84 -12.09
CA LEU A 98 35.30 1.46 -12.52
C LEU A 98 35.83 1.29 -13.94
N LYS A 99 36.51 0.15 -14.17
CA LYS A 99 37.06 -0.21 -15.46
C LYS A 99 36.68 -1.65 -15.81
N LYS A 100 36.25 -1.85 -17.05
CA LYS A 100 36.14 -3.19 -17.67
C LYS A 100 36.68 -3.10 -19.08
N GLU A 101 37.80 -3.77 -19.33
CA GLU A 101 38.49 -3.72 -20.64
C GLU A 101 38.76 -2.29 -21.10
N ALA A 102 38.10 -1.83 -22.19
CA ALA A 102 38.20 -0.47 -22.73
C ALA A 102 37.16 0.49 -22.09
N ASN A 103 36.13 -0.03 -21.41
CA ASN A 103 35.07 0.81 -20.82
C ASN A 103 35.49 1.33 -19.44
N PHE A 104 35.22 2.60 -19.22
CA PHE A 104 35.60 3.29 -17.98
C PHE A 104 34.47 4.22 -17.50
N VAL A 105 34.10 4.10 -16.24
CA VAL A 105 33.08 4.94 -15.61
C VAL A 105 33.67 5.65 -14.41
N ARG A 106 33.65 6.98 -14.44
CA ARG A 106 34.18 7.84 -13.36
C ARG A 106 33.10 8.21 -12.36
N ASN A 107 33.53 8.53 -11.15
CA ASN A 107 32.68 9.06 -10.08
C ASN A 107 31.52 8.15 -9.74
N VAL A 108 31.79 6.85 -9.60
CA VAL A 108 30.82 5.85 -9.16
C VAL A 108 30.73 5.87 -7.64
N GLU A 109 29.53 5.94 -7.11
CA GLU A 109 29.27 5.95 -5.67
C GLU A 109 29.48 4.53 -5.09
N LEU A 110 30.27 4.45 -4.02
CA LEU A 110 30.53 3.21 -3.27
C LEU A 110 29.58 3.15 -2.10
N ILE A 111 28.62 2.23 -2.11
CA ILE A 111 27.56 2.14 -1.11
C ILE A 111 27.70 0.82 -0.36
N PRO A 112 27.84 0.83 0.98
CA PRO A 112 27.87 -0.40 1.74
C PRO A 112 26.49 -1.03 1.77
N THR A 113 26.45 -2.36 1.66
CA THR A 113 25.23 -3.16 1.75
C THR A 113 25.45 -4.40 2.63
N ASN A 114 24.35 -4.91 3.17
CA ASN A 114 24.30 -6.13 3.95
C ASN A 114 22.92 -6.80 3.81
N SER A 115 22.75 -7.95 4.41
CA SER A 115 21.47 -8.65 4.46
C SER A 115 20.34 -7.74 4.98
N GLY A 116 19.19 -7.77 4.31
CA GLY A 116 18.02 -6.94 4.65
C GLY A 116 18.03 -5.53 4.07
N ASP A 117 19.00 -5.17 3.22
CA ASP A 117 19.02 -3.90 2.51
C ASP A 117 17.81 -3.77 1.56
N PRO A 118 16.94 -2.74 1.72
CA PRO A 118 15.74 -2.57 0.90
C PRO A 118 16.04 -2.34 -0.59
N ILE A 119 17.21 -1.77 -0.92
CA ILE A 119 17.60 -1.50 -2.31
C ILE A 119 18.05 -2.78 -3.01
N THR A 120 19.01 -3.48 -2.41
CA THR A 120 19.63 -4.65 -3.05
C THR A 120 18.78 -5.90 -2.92
N GLN A 121 17.99 -6.01 -1.86
CA GLN A 121 17.15 -7.17 -1.50
C GLN A 121 17.92 -8.50 -1.48
N GLN A 122 19.23 -8.44 -1.56
CA GLN A 122 20.14 -9.59 -1.62
C GLN A 122 21.34 -9.33 -0.72
N SER A 123 21.85 -10.40 -0.11
CA SER A 123 23.12 -10.38 0.61
C SER A 123 24.26 -10.68 -0.36
N LEU A 124 25.41 -10.06 -0.12
CA LEU A 124 26.63 -10.40 -0.85
C LEU A 124 27.17 -11.77 -0.42
N GLN A 125 27.59 -12.57 -1.39
CA GLN A 125 28.08 -13.93 -1.14
C GLN A 125 29.51 -13.96 -0.58
N ASN A 126 30.35 -13.03 -1.04
CA ASN A 126 31.76 -12.94 -0.68
C ASN A 126 32.19 -11.48 -0.55
N GLU A 127 33.33 -11.22 0.09
CA GLU A 127 33.91 -9.89 0.25
C GLU A 127 34.29 -9.20 -1.08
N ASN A 128 34.57 -9.98 -2.14
CA ASN A 128 34.85 -9.45 -3.48
C ASN A 128 33.63 -9.41 -4.39
N SER A 129 32.45 -9.77 -3.90
CA SER A 129 31.20 -9.69 -4.64
C SER A 129 30.58 -8.32 -4.53
N ILE A 130 30.02 -7.84 -5.65
CA ILE A 130 29.37 -6.53 -5.71
C ILE A 130 28.04 -6.61 -6.47
N ILE A 131 27.19 -5.62 -6.21
CA ILE A 131 25.96 -5.40 -6.99
C ILE A 131 26.10 -4.06 -7.71
N LEU A 132 25.88 -4.05 -9.03
CA LEU A 132 25.95 -2.84 -9.85
C LEU A 132 24.57 -2.17 -9.94
N SER A 133 24.54 -0.83 -9.99
CA SER A 133 23.34 -0.13 -10.50
C SER A 133 23.21 -0.34 -12.01
N ALA A 134 21.96 -0.23 -12.53
CA ALA A 134 21.69 -0.34 -13.97
C ALA A 134 22.59 0.56 -14.81
N LEU A 135 22.70 1.85 -14.41
CA LEU A 135 23.51 2.84 -15.11
C LEU A 135 25.01 2.50 -15.13
N SER A 136 25.54 1.95 -14.03
CA SER A 136 26.94 1.50 -13.98
C SER A 136 27.18 0.30 -14.87
N ALA A 137 26.25 -0.67 -14.86
CA ALA A 137 26.32 -1.87 -15.69
C ALA A 137 26.26 -1.55 -17.19
N GLU A 138 25.34 -0.66 -17.57
CA GLU A 138 25.17 -0.21 -18.96
C GLU A 138 26.44 0.48 -19.49
N LYS A 139 26.98 1.47 -18.76
CA LYS A 139 28.20 2.19 -19.16
C LYS A 139 29.42 1.29 -19.24
N LEU A 140 29.55 0.30 -18.37
CA LEU A 140 30.63 -0.69 -18.38
C LEU A 140 30.40 -1.83 -19.38
N GLN A 141 29.18 -1.96 -19.92
CA GLN A 141 28.75 -3.14 -20.65
C GLN A 141 29.01 -4.44 -19.85
N ALA A 142 28.78 -4.36 -18.54
CA ALA A 142 29.02 -5.45 -17.62
C ALA A 142 27.78 -6.32 -17.42
N LYS A 143 27.98 -7.63 -17.38
CA LYS A 143 26.94 -8.62 -17.11
C LYS A 143 27.15 -9.30 -15.75
N GLN A 144 26.11 -9.90 -15.24
CA GLN A 144 26.19 -10.71 -14.02
C GLN A 144 27.20 -11.85 -14.21
N GLY A 145 28.03 -12.09 -13.20
CA GLY A 145 29.08 -13.10 -13.19
C GLY A 145 30.44 -12.64 -13.71
N GLU A 146 30.52 -11.49 -14.37
CA GLU A 146 31.77 -10.95 -14.91
C GLU A 146 32.60 -10.23 -13.84
N SER A 147 33.90 -10.08 -14.12
CA SER A 147 34.84 -9.35 -13.26
C SER A 147 35.04 -7.93 -13.77
N ILE A 148 35.05 -6.97 -12.87
CA ILE A 148 35.35 -5.57 -13.13
C ILE A 148 36.47 -5.08 -12.21
N THR A 149 37.20 -4.05 -12.60
CA THR A 149 38.28 -3.48 -11.81
C THR A 149 37.80 -2.20 -11.16
N LEU A 150 37.87 -2.13 -9.83
CA LEU A 150 37.74 -0.91 -9.04
C LEU A 150 39.06 -0.15 -9.11
N VAL A 151 39.02 1.13 -9.35
CA VAL A 151 40.18 2.03 -9.35
C VAL A 151 39.98 3.07 -8.27
N ALA A 152 40.74 2.95 -7.18
CA ALA A 152 40.81 3.96 -6.14
C ALA A 152 42.01 4.84 -6.39
N THR A 153 41.82 6.15 -6.35
CA THR A 153 42.88 7.12 -6.58
C THR A 153 43.09 8.01 -5.37
N ARG A 154 44.32 8.25 -5.00
CA ARG A 154 44.73 9.25 -3.98
C ARG A 154 45.90 10.09 -4.45
N ASN A 155 46.09 11.24 -3.84
CA ASN A 155 47.28 12.05 -4.05
C ASN A 155 48.14 11.98 -2.78
N GLU A 156 49.33 11.44 -2.90
CA GLU A 156 50.30 11.35 -1.81
C GLU A 156 51.56 12.11 -2.20
N ASN A 157 51.94 13.12 -1.44
CA ASN A 157 53.12 13.95 -1.68
C ASN A 157 53.20 14.57 -3.09
N GLY A 158 52.04 14.90 -3.69
CA GLY A 158 51.99 15.47 -5.03
C GLY A 158 52.03 14.47 -6.18
N GLN A 159 52.07 13.16 -5.88
CA GLN A 159 51.98 12.07 -6.85
C GLN A 159 50.66 11.37 -6.78
N GLU A 160 50.08 11.11 -7.96
CA GLU A 160 48.84 10.34 -8.05
C GLU A 160 49.14 8.83 -7.92
N GLU A 161 48.65 8.20 -6.87
CA GLU A 161 48.73 6.76 -6.64
C GLU A 161 47.37 6.11 -6.93
N LYS A 162 47.40 5.02 -7.70
CA LYS A 162 46.20 4.23 -8.08
C LYS A 162 46.27 2.85 -7.49
N ALA A 163 45.24 2.45 -6.80
CA ALA A 163 45.06 1.09 -6.33
C ALA A 163 43.95 0.39 -7.14
N LEU A 164 44.21 -0.85 -7.53
CA LEU A 164 43.34 -1.64 -8.38
C LEU A 164 42.85 -2.85 -7.61
N LEU A 165 41.55 -3.12 -7.68
CA LEU A 165 40.95 -4.30 -7.08
C LEU A 165 39.97 -4.98 -8.06
N GLN A 166 40.12 -6.28 -8.23
CA GLN A 166 39.22 -7.07 -9.04
C GLN A 166 37.98 -7.47 -8.21
N LEU A 167 36.80 -7.15 -8.74
CA LEU A 167 35.52 -7.42 -8.10
C LEU A 167 34.63 -8.23 -9.05
N LYS A 168 33.83 -9.14 -8.48
CA LYS A 168 32.89 -9.97 -9.28
C LYS A 168 31.47 -9.42 -9.15
N VAL A 169 30.83 -9.21 -10.30
CA VAL A 169 29.44 -8.75 -10.39
C VAL A 169 28.50 -9.89 -9.99
N GLN A 170 27.91 -9.80 -8.81
CA GLN A 170 26.94 -10.79 -8.34
C GLN A 170 25.55 -10.56 -8.94
N ALA A 171 25.11 -9.30 -9.01
CA ALA A 171 23.80 -8.90 -9.54
C ALA A 171 23.84 -7.50 -10.12
N ILE A 172 22.81 -7.16 -10.90
CA ILE A 172 22.60 -5.81 -11.44
C ILE A 172 21.20 -5.37 -11.02
N LEU A 173 21.10 -4.19 -10.41
CA LEU A 173 19.82 -3.59 -9.99
C LEU A 173 19.07 -3.03 -11.19
N ASN A 174 17.74 -2.96 -11.07
CA ASN A 174 16.91 -2.25 -12.04
C ASN A 174 17.06 -0.73 -11.86
N GLU A 175 16.81 0.03 -12.93
CA GLU A 175 16.89 1.50 -12.92
C GLU A 175 15.96 2.13 -11.87
N GLN A 176 14.78 1.53 -11.65
CA GLN A 176 13.80 1.98 -10.65
C GLN A 176 14.28 1.79 -9.20
N GLN A 177 15.16 0.81 -8.93
CA GLN A 177 15.70 0.57 -7.60
C GLN A 177 16.80 1.58 -7.24
N PHE A 178 17.65 1.93 -8.21
CA PHE A 178 18.72 2.90 -8.01
C PHE A 178 19.15 3.55 -9.34
N PRO A 179 18.75 4.80 -9.63
CA PRO A 179 18.94 5.44 -10.95
C PRO A 179 20.33 6.04 -11.16
N ARG A 180 21.16 6.14 -10.11
CA ARG A 180 22.50 6.76 -10.20
C ARG A 180 23.59 5.71 -10.43
N ALA A 181 24.77 6.17 -10.90
CA ALA A 181 25.94 5.30 -11.02
C ALA A 181 26.48 4.94 -9.63
N ALA A 182 26.36 3.68 -9.24
CA ALA A 182 26.82 3.17 -7.96
C ALA A 182 27.20 1.70 -8.03
N ILE A 183 27.97 1.27 -7.04
CA ILE A 183 28.18 -0.14 -6.70
C ILE A 183 27.88 -0.37 -5.23
N PHE A 184 27.23 -1.48 -4.93
CA PHE A 184 26.92 -1.93 -3.58
C PHE A 184 27.94 -2.98 -3.17
N VAL A 185 28.58 -2.74 -2.02
CA VAL A 185 29.79 -3.45 -1.59
C VAL A 185 29.72 -3.87 -0.12
N PRO A 186 30.55 -4.83 0.33
CA PRO A 186 30.72 -5.09 1.75
C PRO A 186 31.29 -3.87 2.47
N MET A 187 30.99 -3.72 3.76
CA MET A 187 31.48 -2.62 4.59
C MET A 187 33.01 -2.61 4.70
N SER A 188 33.65 -3.78 4.71
CA SER A 188 35.12 -3.95 4.72
C SER A 188 35.77 -3.25 3.50
N LEU A 189 35.17 -3.38 2.32
CA LEU A 189 35.68 -2.74 1.10
C LEU A 189 35.57 -1.21 1.16
N LEU A 190 34.44 -0.68 1.65
CA LEU A 190 34.27 0.76 1.82
C LEU A 190 35.30 1.36 2.79
N ILE A 191 35.51 0.70 3.94
CA ILE A 191 36.51 1.10 4.93
C ILE A 191 37.92 1.06 4.32
N GLY A 192 38.26 -0.02 3.60
CA GLY A 192 39.56 -0.16 2.98
C GLY A 192 39.87 0.92 1.93
N VAL A 193 38.88 1.32 1.14
CA VAL A 193 39.02 2.43 0.18
C VAL A 193 39.21 3.78 0.90
N GLU A 194 38.49 4.02 2.01
CA GLU A 194 38.67 5.24 2.79
C GLU A 194 40.06 5.28 3.46
N ASP A 195 40.48 4.19 4.07
CA ASP A 195 41.79 4.06 4.73
C ASP A 195 42.94 4.26 3.72
N PHE A 196 42.83 3.69 2.51
CA PHE A 196 43.77 3.96 1.44
C PHE A 196 43.86 5.46 1.12
N ARG A 197 42.71 6.14 0.96
CA ARG A 197 42.68 7.57 0.66
C ARG A 197 43.20 8.46 1.78
N ASP A 198 43.06 8.01 3.03
CA ASP A 198 43.61 8.68 4.20
C ASP A 198 45.12 8.42 4.38
N GLY A 199 45.79 7.75 3.43
CA GLY A 199 47.24 7.50 3.47
C GLY A 199 47.62 6.33 4.38
N MET A 200 46.65 5.44 4.72
CA MET A 200 46.92 4.30 5.56
C MET A 200 47.19 3.01 4.76
N LYS A 201 47.95 2.11 5.30
CA LYS A 201 48.08 0.74 4.77
C LYS A 201 46.79 -0.02 4.99
N THR A 202 46.33 -0.74 3.98
CA THR A 202 45.16 -1.58 4.05
C THR A 202 45.44 -2.93 3.42
N GLU A 203 44.87 -3.98 3.99
CA GLU A 203 44.95 -5.36 3.44
C GLU A 203 44.32 -5.44 2.06
N LEU A 204 43.36 -4.56 1.76
CA LEU A 204 42.66 -4.48 0.47
C LEU A 204 43.62 -4.12 -0.69
N PHE A 205 44.63 -3.27 -0.41
CA PHE A 205 45.64 -2.80 -1.38
C PHE A 205 47.05 -2.99 -0.83
N PRO A 206 47.55 -4.25 -0.78
CA PRO A 206 48.80 -4.55 -0.14
C PRO A 206 50.04 -3.91 -0.80
N ALA A 207 49.95 -3.57 -2.09
CA ALA A 207 51.01 -2.90 -2.85
C ALA A 207 51.05 -1.39 -2.62
N ALA A 208 50.05 -0.81 -1.98
CA ALA A 208 50.00 0.64 -1.75
C ALA A 208 50.89 1.02 -0.57
N SER A 209 51.56 2.18 -0.70
CA SER A 209 52.30 2.81 0.36
C SER A 209 51.36 3.28 1.48
N GLY A 210 51.85 3.57 2.67
CA GLY A 210 51.03 4.17 3.72
C GLY A 210 51.51 3.92 5.14
N LYS A 211 50.89 4.63 6.08
CA LYS A 211 51.15 4.48 7.51
C LYS A 211 50.45 3.24 8.05
N PRO A 212 51.02 2.53 9.03
CA PRO A 212 50.33 1.42 9.66
C PRO A 212 48.97 1.84 10.22
N ASN A 213 47.93 1.03 9.98
CA ASN A 213 46.59 1.25 10.53
C ASN A 213 46.38 0.35 11.75
N ASP A 214 46.88 0.80 12.90
CA ASP A 214 46.78 0.04 14.16
C ASP A 214 45.48 0.30 14.92
N LYS A 215 44.58 1.15 14.41
CA LYS A 215 43.37 1.57 15.10
C LYS A 215 42.13 0.94 14.48
N LEU A 216 41.50 0.05 15.23
CA LEU A 216 40.15 -0.40 14.94
C LEU A 216 39.21 0.81 14.88
N ARG A 217 38.50 0.98 13.78
CA ARG A 217 37.50 2.04 13.62
C ARG A 217 36.33 1.82 14.57
N LYS A 218 36.16 2.71 15.53
CA LYS A 218 35.09 2.64 16.53
C LYS A 218 33.86 3.51 16.17
N ASN A 219 34.10 4.55 15.37
CA ASN A 219 33.05 5.53 15.05
C ASN A 219 32.94 5.76 13.54
N PHE A 220 31.73 6.09 13.12
CA PHE A 220 31.39 6.33 11.72
C PHE A 220 30.81 7.72 11.55
N ALA A 221 31.09 8.34 10.40
CA ALA A 221 30.64 9.70 10.13
C ALA A 221 29.16 9.82 9.87
N ARG A 222 28.55 8.80 9.28
CA ARG A 222 27.15 8.78 8.84
C ARG A 222 26.57 7.39 8.96
N ALA A 223 25.25 7.31 8.71
CA ALA A 223 24.53 6.04 8.61
C ALA A 223 23.54 6.11 7.45
N ARG A 224 23.29 4.97 6.82
CA ARG A 224 22.20 4.74 5.90
C ARG A 224 21.12 4.00 6.66
N ILE A 225 19.95 4.62 6.79
CA ILE A 225 18.86 4.17 7.65
C ILE A 225 17.59 4.08 6.84
N TYR A 226 16.87 2.97 6.97
CA TYR A 226 15.57 2.76 6.35
C TYR A 226 14.54 2.42 7.41
N ALA A 227 13.41 3.11 7.34
CA ALA A 227 12.25 2.81 8.16
C ALA A 227 11.52 1.56 7.64
N LYS A 228 10.79 0.88 8.52
CA LYS A 228 10.05 -0.34 8.21
C LYS A 228 8.84 -0.09 7.30
N SER A 229 8.20 1.05 7.47
CA SER A 229 7.07 1.48 6.66
C SER A 229 7.11 2.99 6.42
N LEU A 230 6.28 3.48 5.48
CA LEU A 230 6.12 4.93 5.25
C LEU A 230 5.63 5.67 6.49
N ASP A 231 4.86 4.99 7.35
CA ASP A 231 4.33 5.57 8.57
C ASP A 231 5.38 5.68 9.68
N ASP A 232 6.45 4.88 9.61
CA ASP A 232 7.55 4.85 10.58
C ASP A 232 8.66 5.88 10.29
N VAL A 233 8.69 6.48 9.08
CA VAL A 233 9.74 7.44 8.67
C VAL A 233 9.75 8.67 9.59
N ALA A 234 8.60 9.30 9.82
CA ALA A 234 8.51 10.49 10.65
C ALA A 234 8.77 10.20 12.14
N PRO A 235 8.20 9.13 12.76
CA PRO A 235 8.54 8.76 14.14
C PRO A 235 10.02 8.46 14.35
N LEU A 236 10.66 7.74 13.41
CA LEU A 236 12.09 7.44 13.50
C LEU A 236 12.95 8.70 13.42
N ALA A 237 12.62 9.62 12.50
CA ALA A 237 13.29 10.91 12.39
C ALA A 237 13.16 11.76 13.65
N LEU A 238 11.97 11.78 14.27
CA LEU A 238 11.72 12.47 15.55
C LEU A 238 12.55 11.86 16.69
N LYS A 239 12.58 10.53 16.83
CA LYS A 239 13.39 9.88 17.86
C LYS A 239 14.89 10.22 17.74
N LEU A 240 15.42 10.24 16.51
CA LEU A 240 16.82 10.63 16.27
C LEU A 240 17.09 12.07 16.68
N ARG A 241 16.14 12.97 16.43
CA ARG A 241 16.24 14.38 16.79
C ARG A 241 16.13 14.60 18.32
N GLU A 242 15.17 13.96 18.96
CA GLU A 242 14.90 14.16 20.40
C GLU A 242 15.96 13.54 21.30
N GLN A 243 16.43 12.31 20.97
CA GLN A 243 17.37 11.59 21.82
C GLN A 243 18.84 11.93 21.54
N PHE A 244 19.17 12.23 20.29
CA PHE A 244 20.57 12.42 19.89
C PHE A 244 20.85 13.78 19.26
N HIS A 245 19.84 14.66 19.14
CA HIS A 245 19.94 15.97 18.48
C HIS A 245 20.47 15.84 17.03
N ILE A 246 20.12 14.74 16.36
CA ILE A 246 20.54 14.47 14.99
C ILE A 246 19.48 15.02 14.05
N ASP A 247 19.88 15.99 13.22
CA ASP A 247 19.02 16.48 12.14
C ASP A 247 18.98 15.46 11.00
N THR A 248 17.77 15.21 10.53
CA THR A 248 17.51 14.25 9.45
C THR A 248 16.75 14.90 8.31
N ARG A 249 16.97 14.38 7.10
CA ARG A 249 16.21 14.72 5.91
C ARG A 249 15.47 13.49 5.44
N THR A 250 14.17 13.64 5.22
CA THR A 250 13.28 12.56 4.77
C THR A 250 12.39 13.06 3.64
N GLU A 251 11.81 12.16 2.87
CA GLU A 251 10.78 12.48 1.87
C GLU A 251 9.37 12.58 2.51
N SER A 252 9.31 13.08 3.76
CA SER A 252 8.07 13.22 4.54
C SER A 252 6.97 13.97 3.79
N LYS A 253 7.33 14.99 2.99
CA LYS A 253 6.34 15.78 2.23
C LYS A 253 5.58 14.93 1.21
N ALA A 254 6.23 14.00 0.52
CA ALA A 254 5.57 13.11 -0.42
C ALA A 254 4.61 12.16 0.31
N ILE A 255 5.04 11.64 1.47
CA ILE A 255 4.22 10.77 2.33
C ILE A 255 3.03 11.54 2.89
N GLU A 256 3.24 12.76 3.40
CA GLU A 256 2.20 13.63 3.93
C GLU A 256 1.17 14.01 2.86
N ASN A 257 1.60 14.29 1.63
CA ASN A 257 0.70 14.56 0.52
C ASN A 257 -0.24 13.37 0.24
N VAL A 258 0.27 12.14 0.24
CA VAL A 258 -0.57 10.95 0.03
C VAL A 258 -1.53 10.75 1.20
N LYS A 259 -1.10 10.99 2.44
CA LYS A 259 -1.98 10.96 3.63
C LYS A 259 -3.06 12.03 3.57
N ALA A 260 -2.72 13.24 3.13
CA ALA A 260 -3.68 14.33 2.96
C ALA A 260 -4.73 13.97 1.89
N ILE A 261 -4.31 13.42 0.75
CA ILE A 261 -5.22 12.95 -0.30
C ILE A 261 -6.14 11.85 0.25
N ASP A 262 -5.61 10.85 0.96
CA ASP A 262 -6.42 9.79 1.59
C ASP A 262 -7.45 10.37 2.56
N SER A 263 -7.04 11.32 3.42
CA SER A 263 -7.94 11.99 4.37
C SER A 263 -9.08 12.73 3.66
N VAL A 264 -8.77 13.51 2.63
CA VAL A 264 -9.77 14.25 1.84
C VAL A 264 -10.73 13.29 1.15
N LEU A 265 -10.21 12.26 0.48
CA LEU A 265 -11.05 11.25 -0.17
C LEU A 265 -11.91 10.48 0.84
N ASN A 266 -11.40 10.27 2.05
CA ASN A 266 -12.16 9.62 3.13
C ASN A 266 -13.35 10.46 3.59
N VAL A 267 -13.15 11.76 3.78
CA VAL A 267 -14.23 12.70 4.16
C VAL A 267 -15.27 12.78 3.04
N ILE A 268 -14.86 12.92 1.78
CA ILE A 268 -15.78 12.96 0.63
C ILE A 268 -16.59 11.65 0.57
N PHE A 269 -15.91 10.51 0.67
CA PHE A 269 -16.60 9.21 0.66
C PHE A 269 -17.58 9.07 1.83
N MET A 270 -17.20 9.50 3.04
CA MET A 270 -18.06 9.43 4.22
C MET A 270 -19.34 10.27 4.05
N VAL A 271 -19.23 11.48 3.51
CA VAL A 271 -20.38 12.36 3.26
C VAL A 271 -21.32 11.72 2.20
N ILE A 272 -20.77 11.22 1.10
CA ILE A 272 -21.56 10.59 0.05
C ILE A 272 -22.21 9.30 0.57
N ALA A 273 -21.47 8.47 1.30
CA ALA A 273 -21.98 7.24 1.87
C ALA A 273 -23.11 7.51 2.87
N PHE A 274 -22.93 8.49 3.77
CA PHE A 274 -23.94 8.86 4.75
C PHE A 274 -25.22 9.35 4.08
N THR A 275 -25.15 10.30 3.16
CA THR A 275 -26.32 10.85 2.45
C THR A 275 -27.00 9.77 1.62
N SER A 276 -26.25 8.90 0.95
CA SER A 276 -26.79 7.79 0.16
C SER A 276 -27.51 6.75 1.03
N VAL A 277 -26.92 6.39 2.18
CA VAL A 277 -27.55 5.45 3.13
C VAL A 277 -28.84 6.04 3.71
N VAL A 278 -28.84 7.30 4.12
CA VAL A 278 -30.05 7.98 4.62
C VAL A 278 -31.13 8.01 3.55
N GLY A 279 -30.79 8.40 2.34
CA GLY A 279 -31.73 8.41 1.20
C GLY A 279 -32.28 7.01 0.89
N CYS A 280 -31.41 5.99 0.92
CA CYS A 280 -31.79 4.60 0.73
C CYS A 280 -32.78 4.11 1.81
N VAL A 281 -32.48 4.39 3.09
CA VAL A 281 -33.35 4.00 4.21
C VAL A 281 -34.73 4.65 4.08
N LEU A 282 -34.80 5.95 3.80
CA LEU A 282 -36.05 6.66 3.61
C LEU A 282 -36.84 6.13 2.41
N SER A 283 -36.17 5.88 1.27
CA SER A 283 -36.78 5.30 0.08
C SER A 283 -37.33 3.91 0.33
N LEU A 284 -36.56 3.04 1.02
CA LEU A 284 -36.99 1.69 1.38
C LEU A 284 -38.18 1.70 2.35
N ILE A 285 -38.15 2.55 3.38
CA ILE A 285 -39.27 2.71 4.31
C ILE A 285 -40.52 3.11 3.53
N GLY A 286 -40.43 4.11 2.66
CA GLY A 286 -41.56 4.54 1.82
C GLY A 286 -42.11 3.42 0.93
N ALA A 287 -41.20 2.70 0.23
CA ALA A 287 -41.55 1.60 -0.64
C ALA A 287 -42.21 0.42 0.11
N PHE A 288 -41.67 0.06 1.29
CA PHE A 288 -42.25 -1.00 2.12
C PHE A 288 -43.62 -0.60 2.69
N LEU A 289 -43.77 0.64 3.16
CA LEU A 289 -45.06 1.12 3.67
C LEU A 289 -46.13 1.10 2.56
N ALA A 290 -45.80 1.63 1.38
CA ALA A 290 -46.71 1.58 0.23
C ALA A 290 -47.08 0.14 -0.19
N ASN A 291 -46.12 -0.78 -0.13
CA ASN A 291 -46.35 -2.18 -0.41
C ASN A 291 -47.25 -2.83 0.62
N ILE A 292 -47.09 -2.56 1.91
CA ILE A 292 -47.92 -3.05 3.01
C ILE A 292 -49.35 -2.52 2.87
N ASP A 293 -49.49 -1.20 2.62
CA ASP A 293 -50.81 -0.60 2.47
C ASP A 293 -51.60 -1.22 1.27
N ARG A 294 -50.90 -1.53 0.19
CA ARG A 294 -51.51 -2.20 -0.97
C ARG A 294 -51.90 -3.65 -0.69
N LYS A 295 -51.10 -4.37 0.11
CA LYS A 295 -51.32 -5.77 0.48
C LYS A 295 -52.14 -5.95 1.77
N ARG A 296 -52.78 -4.87 2.24
CA ARG A 296 -53.51 -4.86 3.50
C ARG A 296 -54.59 -5.94 3.53
N LYS A 297 -55.29 -6.15 2.41
CA LYS A 297 -56.35 -7.22 2.26
C LYS A 297 -55.74 -8.63 2.31
N ASP A 298 -54.63 -8.88 1.61
CA ASP A 298 -53.94 -10.17 1.56
C ASP A 298 -53.40 -10.54 2.94
N ILE A 299 -52.82 -9.57 3.65
CA ILE A 299 -52.35 -9.75 5.05
C ILE A 299 -53.52 -10.05 5.97
N ALA A 300 -54.66 -9.40 5.81
CA ALA A 300 -55.87 -9.69 6.60
C ALA A 300 -56.39 -11.11 6.36
N VAL A 301 -56.43 -11.59 5.10
CA VAL A 301 -56.81 -12.97 4.76
C VAL A 301 -55.84 -13.98 5.38
N LEU A 302 -54.54 -13.77 5.27
CA LEU A 302 -53.55 -14.65 5.91
C LEU A 302 -53.75 -14.78 7.42
N ARG A 303 -54.12 -13.69 8.09
CA ARG A 303 -54.45 -13.70 9.53
C ARG A 303 -55.74 -14.42 9.84
N LEU A 304 -56.74 -14.33 8.99
CA LEU A 304 -57.99 -15.09 9.17
C LEU A 304 -57.80 -16.60 9.01
N ILE A 305 -56.87 -17.04 8.15
CA ILE A 305 -56.50 -18.44 7.97
C ILE A 305 -55.65 -18.97 9.13
N GLY A 306 -55.28 -18.12 10.12
CA GLY A 306 -54.60 -18.55 11.36
C GLY A 306 -53.10 -18.25 11.41
N PHE A 307 -52.55 -17.47 10.48
CA PHE A 307 -51.14 -17.08 10.58
C PHE A 307 -50.90 -16.08 11.73
N GLN A 308 -49.92 -16.39 12.58
CA GLN A 308 -49.53 -15.52 13.70
C GLN A 308 -48.91 -14.21 13.19
N GLN A 309 -49.00 -13.17 14.01
CA GLN A 309 -48.43 -11.83 13.71
C GLN A 309 -46.92 -11.90 13.39
N SER A 310 -46.19 -12.73 14.11
CA SER A 310 -44.76 -12.97 13.90
C SER A 310 -44.45 -13.60 12.53
N ALA A 311 -45.34 -14.49 12.05
CA ALA A 311 -45.18 -15.13 10.75
C ALA A 311 -45.29 -14.12 9.59
N VAL A 312 -46.18 -13.11 9.69
CA VAL A 312 -46.31 -12.03 8.70
C VAL A 312 -45.07 -11.13 8.73
N GLY A 313 -44.54 -10.84 9.94
CA GLY A 313 -43.29 -10.08 10.06
C GLY A 313 -42.08 -10.78 9.41
N ILE A 314 -41.94 -12.08 9.71
CA ILE A 314 -40.86 -12.92 9.11
C ILE A 314 -40.99 -12.99 7.58
N TYR A 315 -42.20 -13.11 7.07
CA TYR A 315 -42.48 -13.11 5.64
C TYR A 315 -42.00 -11.82 4.95
N LEU A 316 -42.27 -10.63 5.52
CA LEU A 316 -41.84 -9.34 4.99
C LEU A 316 -40.31 -9.16 5.04
N VAL A 317 -39.69 -9.57 6.17
CA VAL A 317 -38.24 -9.54 6.32
C VAL A 317 -37.55 -10.45 5.30
N PHE A 318 -38.11 -11.65 5.09
CA PHE A 318 -37.58 -12.59 4.11
C PHE A 318 -37.66 -12.02 2.68
N GLN A 319 -38.77 -11.34 2.30
CA GLN A 319 -38.88 -10.65 1.01
C GLN A 319 -37.78 -9.56 0.85
N ALA A 320 -37.58 -8.74 1.87
CA ALA A 320 -36.56 -7.70 1.86
C ALA A 320 -35.15 -8.25 1.66
N ILE A 321 -34.86 -9.36 2.34
CA ILE A 321 -33.57 -10.06 2.24
C ILE A 321 -33.34 -10.58 0.81
N VAL A 322 -34.36 -11.20 0.20
CA VAL A 322 -34.27 -11.71 -1.18
C VAL A 322 -34.05 -10.57 -2.16
N LEU A 323 -34.84 -9.48 -2.04
CA LEU A 323 -34.70 -8.30 -2.90
C LEU A 323 -33.34 -7.63 -2.76
N SER A 324 -32.85 -7.50 -1.51
CA SER A 324 -31.52 -6.95 -1.25
C SER A 324 -30.40 -7.79 -1.85
N SER A 325 -30.54 -9.13 -1.75
CA SER A 325 -29.53 -10.05 -2.35
C SER A 325 -29.50 -9.93 -3.87
N ILE A 326 -30.65 -9.88 -4.53
CA ILE A 326 -30.75 -9.69 -5.98
C ILE A 326 -30.16 -8.32 -6.37
N ALA A 327 -30.52 -7.26 -5.64
CA ALA A 327 -29.99 -5.92 -5.87
C ALA A 327 -28.49 -5.86 -5.70
N PHE A 328 -27.93 -6.52 -4.70
CA PHE A 328 -26.48 -6.57 -4.49
C PHE A 328 -25.74 -7.30 -5.63
N ILE A 329 -26.27 -8.43 -6.11
CA ILE A 329 -25.69 -9.18 -7.23
C ILE A 329 -25.69 -8.31 -8.50
N LEU A 330 -26.80 -7.62 -8.79
CA LEU A 330 -26.90 -6.71 -9.94
C LEU A 330 -25.95 -5.52 -9.77
N SER A 331 -25.87 -4.94 -8.57
CA SER A 331 -24.94 -3.84 -8.25
C SER A 331 -23.49 -4.26 -8.44
N TYR A 332 -23.14 -5.48 -8.05
CA TYR A 332 -21.81 -6.04 -8.24
C TYR A 332 -21.47 -6.23 -9.72
N GLY A 333 -22.44 -6.71 -10.52
CA GLY A 333 -22.27 -6.80 -11.98
C GLY A 333 -22.03 -5.44 -12.63
N LEU A 334 -22.82 -4.42 -12.26
CA LEU A 334 -22.63 -3.04 -12.73
C LEU A 334 -21.31 -2.44 -12.23
N TYR A 335 -20.92 -2.75 -11.01
CA TYR A 335 -19.61 -2.38 -10.48
C TYR A 335 -18.48 -2.95 -11.33
N LEU A 336 -18.52 -4.25 -11.69
CA LEU A 336 -17.49 -4.86 -12.53
C LEU A 336 -17.37 -4.17 -13.89
N PHE A 337 -18.50 -3.86 -14.52
CA PHE A 337 -18.53 -3.13 -15.78
C PHE A 337 -17.94 -1.71 -15.63
N GLY A 338 -18.37 -0.96 -14.61
CA GLY A 338 -17.85 0.39 -14.33
C GLY A 338 -16.36 0.37 -13.98
N SER A 339 -15.90 -0.61 -13.19
CA SER A 339 -14.49 -0.80 -12.85
C SER A 339 -13.61 -1.05 -14.07
N GLN A 340 -14.08 -1.85 -15.05
CA GLN A 340 -13.37 -2.06 -16.30
C GLN A 340 -13.24 -0.76 -17.10
N LEU A 341 -14.30 0.03 -17.20
CA LEU A 341 -14.27 1.34 -17.89
C LEU A 341 -13.27 2.29 -17.21
N PHE A 342 -13.28 2.38 -15.88
CA PHE A 342 -12.31 3.20 -15.14
C PHE A 342 -10.87 2.75 -15.37
N ASN A 343 -10.62 1.45 -15.37
CA ASN A 343 -9.28 0.91 -15.60
C ASN A 343 -8.80 1.16 -17.04
N GLN A 344 -9.69 1.15 -18.03
CA GLN A 344 -9.34 1.48 -19.42
C GLN A 344 -9.03 2.97 -19.61
N ILE A 345 -9.82 3.87 -19.01
CA ILE A 345 -9.67 5.32 -19.19
C ILE A 345 -8.51 5.87 -18.38
N LEU A 346 -8.39 5.48 -17.11
CA LEU A 346 -7.39 5.99 -16.17
C LEU A 346 -6.08 5.21 -16.19
N GLY A 347 -6.11 3.92 -16.53
CA GLY A 347 -4.91 3.07 -16.60
C GLY A 347 -3.95 3.50 -17.70
N THR A 348 -4.43 4.12 -18.78
CA THR A 348 -3.59 4.69 -19.85
C THR A 348 -2.94 6.00 -19.48
N SER A 349 -3.50 6.75 -18.52
CA SER A 349 -3.01 8.06 -18.09
C SER A 349 -2.03 8.00 -16.91
N LEU A 350 -2.07 6.94 -16.12
CA LEU A 350 -1.18 6.70 -14.99
C LEU A 350 -0.19 5.61 -15.41
N SER A 351 1.00 6.01 -15.84
CA SER A 351 2.09 5.15 -16.33
C SER A 351 2.35 3.97 -15.39
N GLY A 352 1.76 2.82 -15.67
CA GLY A 352 2.00 1.59 -14.93
C GLY A 352 0.80 0.64 -15.00
N SER A 353 1.05 -0.62 -15.29
CA SER A 353 0.13 -1.73 -15.53
C SER A 353 -0.77 -2.12 -14.32
N HIS A 354 -1.13 -1.20 -13.44
CA HIS A 354 -1.87 -1.50 -12.22
C HIS A 354 -3.29 -0.95 -12.26
N PHE A 355 -4.23 -1.80 -11.84
CA PHE A 355 -5.66 -1.50 -11.77
C PHE A 355 -5.94 -0.31 -10.83
N VAL A 356 -6.56 0.74 -11.34
CA VAL A 356 -6.94 1.94 -10.59
C VAL A 356 -8.18 1.68 -9.71
N SER A 357 -9.06 0.76 -10.13
CA SER A 357 -10.26 0.36 -9.40
C SER A 357 -10.12 -1.09 -8.95
N ARG A 358 -9.95 -1.33 -7.64
CA ARG A 358 -9.80 -2.67 -7.07
C ARG A 358 -10.51 -2.77 -5.73
N LEU A 359 -11.34 -3.81 -5.56
CA LEU A 359 -11.95 -4.16 -4.29
C LEU A 359 -11.32 -5.44 -3.75
N ALA A 360 -10.84 -5.40 -2.52
CA ALA A 360 -10.45 -6.63 -1.84
C ALA A 360 -11.71 -7.45 -1.48
N PRO A 361 -11.67 -8.80 -1.55
CA PRO A 361 -12.83 -9.65 -1.25
C PRO A 361 -13.46 -9.37 0.11
N ILE A 362 -12.66 -8.99 1.09
CA ILE A 362 -13.14 -8.66 2.44
C ILE A 362 -14.09 -7.45 2.43
N HIS A 363 -13.79 -6.41 1.64
CA HIS A 363 -14.65 -5.22 1.54
C HIS A 363 -15.98 -5.55 0.87
N LEU A 364 -15.96 -6.46 -0.12
CA LEU A 364 -17.18 -6.93 -0.79
C LEU A 364 -18.08 -7.70 0.19
N CYS A 365 -17.50 -8.60 1.00
CA CYS A 365 -18.23 -9.32 2.05
C CYS A 365 -18.84 -8.37 3.09
N LEU A 366 -18.08 -7.36 3.53
CA LEU A 366 -18.56 -6.35 4.47
C LEU A 366 -19.71 -5.53 3.89
N ALA A 367 -19.60 -5.09 2.61
CA ALA A 367 -20.66 -4.36 1.92
C ALA A 367 -21.93 -5.21 1.77
N PHE A 368 -21.79 -6.50 1.47
CA PHE A 368 -22.92 -7.44 1.39
C PHE A 368 -23.63 -7.57 2.74
N ILE A 369 -22.88 -7.85 3.82
CA ILE A 369 -23.43 -7.99 5.18
C ILE A 369 -24.13 -6.70 5.60
N PHE A 370 -23.52 -5.54 5.34
CA PHE A 370 -24.10 -4.24 5.67
C PHE A 370 -25.42 -3.98 4.91
N SER A 371 -25.45 -4.24 3.60
CA SER A 371 -26.67 -4.13 2.78
C SER A 371 -27.79 -5.04 3.28
N PHE A 372 -27.45 -6.27 3.64
CA PHE A 372 -28.36 -7.26 4.17
C PHE A 372 -28.97 -6.84 5.53
N LEU A 373 -28.12 -6.37 6.45
CA LEU A 373 -28.56 -5.87 7.75
C LEU A 373 -29.46 -4.65 7.61
N LEU A 374 -29.08 -3.71 6.74
CA LEU A 374 -29.86 -2.50 6.50
C LEU A 374 -31.25 -2.81 5.95
N ALA A 375 -31.36 -3.68 4.95
CA ALA A 375 -32.65 -4.14 4.42
C ALA A 375 -33.49 -4.85 5.44
N GLY A 376 -32.86 -5.71 6.27
CA GLY A 376 -33.52 -6.42 7.37
C GLY A 376 -34.10 -5.50 8.44
N VAL A 377 -33.32 -4.49 8.86
CA VAL A 377 -33.77 -3.49 9.85
C VAL A 377 -34.94 -2.66 9.31
N VAL A 378 -34.84 -2.18 8.06
CA VAL A 378 -35.90 -1.39 7.43
C VAL A 378 -37.18 -2.22 7.28
N ALA A 379 -37.06 -3.49 6.84
CA ALA A 379 -38.18 -4.40 6.74
C ALA A 379 -38.81 -4.72 8.09
N ALA A 380 -38.01 -4.85 9.16
CA ALA A 380 -38.51 -5.04 10.50
C ALA A 380 -39.37 -3.87 11.01
N ILE A 381 -38.94 -2.62 10.71
CA ILE A 381 -39.68 -1.39 10.99
C ILE A 381 -41.02 -1.42 10.24
N GLY A 382 -41.04 -1.79 8.97
CA GLY A 382 -42.25 -1.96 8.17
C GLY A 382 -43.17 -3.07 8.72
N ALA A 383 -42.56 -4.20 9.12
CA ALA A 383 -43.30 -5.33 9.69
C ALA A 383 -44.07 -4.97 10.98
N VAL A 384 -43.47 -4.12 11.85
CA VAL A 384 -44.14 -3.65 13.08
C VAL A 384 -45.45 -2.89 12.73
N ARG A 385 -45.45 -2.13 11.62
CA ARG A 385 -46.67 -1.46 11.16
C ARG A 385 -47.69 -2.42 10.55
N ALA A 386 -47.23 -3.39 9.76
CA ALA A 386 -48.09 -4.42 9.18
C ALA A 386 -48.82 -5.30 10.24
N VAL A 387 -48.13 -5.60 11.33
CA VAL A 387 -48.68 -6.37 12.45
C VAL A 387 -49.83 -5.63 13.16
N LYS A 388 -49.87 -4.29 13.16
CA LYS A 388 -50.93 -3.48 13.77
C LYS A 388 -52.19 -3.39 12.94
N ILE A 389 -52.24 -3.94 11.73
CA ILE A 389 -53.41 -3.94 10.85
C ILE A 389 -54.49 -4.90 11.46
N GLN A 390 -55.68 -4.34 11.75
CA GLN A 390 -56.81 -5.13 12.25
C GLN A 390 -57.56 -5.76 11.06
N PRO A 391 -57.75 -7.12 11.05
CA PRO A 391 -58.43 -7.81 9.92
C PRO A 391 -59.86 -7.31 9.66
N ALA A 392 -60.59 -6.98 10.75
CA ALA A 392 -62.00 -6.54 10.67
C ALA A 392 -62.16 -5.19 9.95
N GLU A 393 -61.26 -4.21 10.16
CA GLU A 393 -61.31 -2.91 9.48
C GLU A 393 -60.90 -3.01 8.01
N SER A 394 -59.90 -3.82 7.71
CA SER A 394 -59.34 -3.97 6.36
C SER A 394 -60.28 -4.62 5.37
N LEU A 395 -61.32 -5.38 5.83
CA LEU A 395 -62.32 -6.01 5.01
C LEU A 395 -63.63 -5.22 4.95
N ARG A 396 -63.79 -4.19 5.78
CA ARG A 396 -65.01 -3.34 5.81
C ARG A 396 -64.93 -2.16 4.86
N ASP A 397 -63.75 -1.74 4.44
CA ASP A 397 -63.52 -0.69 3.47
C ASP A 397 -63.68 -1.23 2.01
N VAL A 398 -64.87 -1.68 1.69
CA VAL A 398 -65.34 -2.04 0.33
C VAL A 398 -66.48 -1.14 -0.06
#